data_5c04d529e682cd7607308b35e46bd1bc
#
_entry.id   5c04d529e682cd7607308b35e46bd1bc
#
_cell.length_a   1.000
_cell.length_b   1.000
_cell.length_c   1.000
_cell.angle_alpha   90.00
_cell.angle_beta   90.00
_cell.angle_gamma   90.00
#
_symmetry.space_group_name_H-M   'P 1'
#
loop_
_entity.id
_entity.type
_entity.pdbx_description
1 polymer ?
#
loop_
_entity_poly.entity_id
_entity_poly.type
_entity_poly.pdbx_seq_one_letter_code
_entity_poly.pdbx_strand_id
1 'polypeptide(L)'
;MNVYQVPKNADTDTRVALMNLMMEQMNALGGPVTEEDLLKTIDVALTDHSGAEFFVAEHQGDIIGCAFFNIGISLEKGGRYIWLNDLYVKRDERQKGVAKRLLLKVLYWAEQEGLQGIELETGVNNAATKKLYNSLGFYDIISKRYGRTL
;
A
#
# COMPACT_ATOMS: atom_id res chain seq x y z
N MET A 1 -12.90 13.63 2.39
CA MET A 1 -11.78 12.74 2.00
C MET A 1 -12.24 11.80 0.91
N ASN A 2 -11.48 11.72 -0.17
CA ASN A 2 -11.76 10.84 -1.29
C ASN A 2 -10.70 9.74 -1.37
N VAL A 3 -11.13 8.48 -1.52
CA VAL A 3 -10.22 7.33 -1.65
C VAL A 3 -10.42 6.74 -3.05
N TYR A 4 -9.34 6.63 -3.82
CA TYR A 4 -9.41 6.15 -5.19
C TYR A 4 -8.16 5.41 -5.63
N GLN A 5 -8.33 4.59 -6.68
CA GLN A 5 -7.22 3.91 -7.34
C GLN A 5 -6.52 4.89 -8.28
N VAL A 6 -5.20 4.97 -8.18
CA VAL A 6 -4.41 5.84 -9.06
C VAL A 6 -4.36 5.19 -10.45
N PRO A 7 -4.77 5.93 -11.50
CA PRO A 7 -4.73 5.38 -12.86
C PRO A 7 -3.29 5.22 -13.36
N LYS A 8 -3.07 4.25 -14.21
CA LYS A 8 -1.74 3.99 -14.79
C LYS A 8 -1.19 5.18 -15.58
N ASN A 9 -2.07 5.99 -16.14
CA ASN A 9 -1.69 7.20 -16.87
C ASN A 9 -1.70 8.47 -16.00
N ALA A 10 -1.59 8.33 -14.69
CA ALA A 10 -1.56 9.47 -13.77
C ALA A 10 -0.51 10.49 -14.22
N ASP A 11 -0.86 11.77 -14.06
CA ASP A 11 0.01 12.86 -14.46
C ASP A 11 1.24 13.01 -13.55
N THR A 12 2.16 13.88 -13.96
CA THR A 12 3.40 14.13 -13.22
C THR A 12 3.12 14.65 -11.81
N ASP A 13 2.15 15.53 -11.66
CA ASP A 13 1.82 16.11 -10.35
C ASP A 13 1.35 15.05 -9.36
N THR A 14 0.54 14.09 -9.81
CA THR A 14 0.09 12.98 -8.99
C THR A 14 1.26 12.07 -8.59
N ARG A 15 2.15 11.77 -9.54
CA ARG A 15 3.34 10.93 -9.28
C ARG A 15 4.29 11.57 -8.28
N VAL A 16 4.50 12.88 -8.40
CA VAL A 16 5.33 13.65 -7.47
C VAL A 16 4.68 13.70 -6.08
N ALA A 17 3.38 13.88 -6.01
CA ALA A 17 2.65 13.86 -4.73
C ALA A 17 2.76 12.50 -4.04
N LEU A 18 2.66 11.40 -4.79
CA LEU A 18 2.91 10.05 -4.27
C LEU A 18 4.35 9.91 -3.75
N MET A 19 5.32 10.34 -4.54
CA MET A 19 6.73 10.31 -4.17
C MET A 19 6.97 11.06 -2.86
N ASN A 20 6.43 12.26 -2.73
CA ASN A 20 6.60 13.06 -1.52
C ASN A 20 6.03 12.37 -0.28
N LEU A 21 4.83 11.79 -0.39
CA LEU A 21 4.23 11.06 0.73
C LEU A 21 5.07 9.84 1.11
N MET A 22 5.50 9.05 0.12
CA MET A 22 6.25 7.83 0.38
C MET A 22 7.68 8.12 0.86
N MET A 23 8.27 9.26 0.48
CA MET A 23 9.55 9.70 1.05
C MET A 23 9.45 9.98 2.54
N GLU A 24 8.31 10.50 3.02
CA GLU A 24 8.10 10.66 4.45
C GLU A 24 8.21 9.30 5.16
N GLN A 25 7.60 8.25 4.60
CA GLN A 25 7.71 6.88 5.13
C GLN A 25 9.15 6.36 5.08
N MET A 26 9.83 6.51 3.93
CA MET A 26 11.20 6.01 3.74
C MET A 26 12.17 6.70 4.70
N ASN A 27 12.01 8.01 4.91
CA ASN A 27 12.83 8.75 5.87
C ASN A 27 12.59 8.27 7.31
N ALA A 28 11.35 7.98 7.66
CA ALA A 28 11.02 7.45 8.99
C ALA A 28 11.62 6.06 9.22
N LEU A 29 11.75 5.25 8.16
CA LEU A 29 12.37 3.92 8.23
C LEU A 29 13.90 3.97 8.19
N GLY A 30 14.49 5.13 7.85
CA GLY A 30 15.94 5.30 7.76
C GLY A 30 16.58 4.60 6.56
N GLY A 31 15.80 4.29 5.54
CA GLY A 31 16.30 3.62 4.33
C GLY A 31 17.10 4.55 3.42
N PRO A 32 17.91 3.99 2.51
CA PRO A 32 18.78 4.76 1.62
C PRO A 32 18.13 5.25 0.33
N VAL A 33 16.83 5.03 0.14
CA VAL A 33 16.11 5.36 -1.10
C VAL A 33 16.10 6.87 -1.32
N THR A 34 16.50 7.29 -2.53
CA THR A 34 16.44 8.70 -2.95
C THR A 34 15.10 9.02 -3.60
N GLU A 35 14.78 10.32 -3.67
CA GLU A 35 13.58 10.79 -4.38
C GLU A 35 13.59 10.32 -5.84
N GLU A 36 14.75 10.41 -6.50
CA GLU A 36 14.89 9.98 -7.89
C GLU A 36 14.59 8.49 -8.07
N ASP A 37 15.15 7.65 -7.21
CA ASP A 37 14.93 6.20 -7.26
C ASP A 37 13.47 5.86 -6.98
N LEU A 38 12.85 6.53 -6.01
CA LEU A 38 11.45 6.29 -5.67
C LEU A 38 10.53 6.70 -6.82
N LEU A 39 10.79 7.85 -7.44
CA LEU A 39 9.97 8.31 -8.57
C LEU A 39 10.07 7.35 -9.77
N LYS A 40 11.27 6.85 -10.06
CA LYS A 40 11.47 5.83 -11.09
C LYS A 40 10.70 4.55 -10.78
N THR A 41 10.69 4.14 -9.52
CA THR A 41 9.96 2.95 -9.08
C THR A 41 8.44 3.15 -9.20
N ILE A 42 7.95 4.32 -8.83
CA ILE A 42 6.54 4.68 -9.02
C ILE A 42 6.18 4.63 -10.51
N ASP A 43 7.04 5.15 -11.39
CA ASP A 43 6.81 5.10 -12.82
C ASP A 43 6.72 3.66 -13.35
N VAL A 44 7.57 2.77 -12.86
CA VAL A 44 7.50 1.34 -13.19
C VAL A 44 6.18 0.73 -12.72
N ALA A 45 5.77 1.02 -11.48
CA ALA A 45 4.52 0.52 -10.92
C ALA A 45 3.29 1.00 -11.69
N LEU A 46 3.36 2.20 -12.25
CA LEU A 46 2.27 2.82 -13.03
C LEU A 46 2.35 2.51 -14.53
N THR A 47 3.12 1.52 -14.94
CA THR A 47 3.04 0.97 -16.31
C THR A 47 1.88 -0.01 -16.41
N ASP A 48 1.31 -0.15 -17.60
CA ASP A 48 0.25 -1.12 -17.85
C ASP A 48 0.76 -2.53 -17.56
N HIS A 49 -0.08 -3.33 -16.92
CA HIS A 49 0.20 -4.73 -16.60
C HIS A 49 1.41 -4.95 -15.68
N SER A 50 1.78 -3.94 -14.88
CA SER A 50 2.87 -4.09 -13.91
C SER A 50 2.55 -5.10 -12.79
N GLY A 51 1.27 -5.32 -12.53
CA GLY A 51 0.82 -6.11 -11.38
C GLY A 51 0.83 -5.34 -10.06
N ALA A 52 1.20 -4.07 -10.10
CA ALA A 52 1.22 -3.21 -8.91
C ALA A 52 0.11 -2.15 -8.97
N GLU A 53 -0.42 -1.78 -7.81
CA GLU A 53 -1.48 -0.78 -7.71
C GLU A 53 -1.23 0.16 -6.53
N PHE A 54 -1.65 1.42 -6.71
CA PHE A 54 -1.72 2.43 -5.66
C PHE A 54 -3.17 2.82 -5.41
N PHE A 55 -3.57 2.81 -4.15
CA PHE A 55 -4.81 3.46 -3.71
C PHE A 55 -4.43 4.60 -2.80
N VAL A 56 -5.03 5.76 -3.00
CA VAL A 56 -4.71 6.95 -2.23
C VAL A 56 -5.93 7.54 -1.57
N ALA A 57 -5.70 8.21 -0.45
CA ALA A 57 -6.67 9.07 0.21
C ALA A 57 -6.28 10.52 -0.05
N GLU A 58 -7.21 11.30 -0.56
CA GLU A 58 -7.02 12.71 -0.88
C GLU A 58 -7.95 13.56 -0.04
N HIS A 59 -7.41 14.63 0.52
CA HIS A 59 -8.18 15.59 1.29
C HIS A 59 -7.75 17.00 0.93
N GLN A 60 -8.70 17.85 0.51
CA GLN A 60 -8.43 19.23 0.13
C GLN A 60 -7.30 19.36 -0.92
N GLY A 61 -7.28 18.46 -1.88
CA GLY A 61 -6.29 18.47 -2.96
C GLY A 61 -4.95 17.79 -2.64
N ASP A 62 -4.75 17.37 -1.38
CA ASP A 62 -3.51 16.72 -0.97
C ASP A 62 -3.67 15.21 -0.80
N ILE A 63 -2.68 14.45 -1.25
CA ILE A 63 -2.61 13.02 -1.00
C ILE A 63 -2.08 12.84 0.42
N ILE A 64 -2.92 12.31 1.31
CA ILE A 64 -2.62 12.18 2.73
C ILE A 64 -2.40 10.74 3.18
N GLY A 65 -2.68 9.78 2.33
CA GLY A 65 -2.46 8.36 2.63
C GLY A 65 -2.35 7.54 1.37
N CYS A 66 -1.68 6.40 1.48
CA CYS A 66 -1.45 5.50 0.35
C CYS A 66 -1.40 4.05 0.80
N ALA A 67 -2.02 3.19 0.02
CA ALA A 67 -1.83 1.75 0.05
C ALA A 67 -1.16 1.34 -1.26
N PHE A 68 -0.01 0.70 -1.18
CA PHE A 68 0.70 0.16 -2.33
C PHE A 68 0.79 -1.35 -2.21
N PHE A 69 0.42 -2.05 -3.27
CA PHE A 69 0.45 -3.51 -3.26
C PHE A 69 0.82 -4.10 -4.61
N ASN A 70 1.28 -5.34 -4.56
CA ASN A 70 1.54 -6.16 -5.74
C ASN A 70 0.55 -7.32 -5.79
N ILE A 71 0.13 -7.68 -6.99
CA ILE A 71 -0.73 -8.82 -7.23
C ILE A 71 0.16 -9.97 -7.69
N GLY A 72 0.11 -11.07 -6.94
CA GLY A 72 0.85 -12.27 -7.24
C GLY A 72 -0.08 -13.45 -7.52
N ILE A 73 0.50 -14.54 -7.94
CA ILE A 73 -0.20 -15.82 -8.14
C ILE A 73 0.20 -16.75 -7.02
N SER A 74 -0.79 -17.33 -6.35
CA SER A 74 -0.57 -18.31 -5.29
C SER A 74 -1.22 -19.64 -5.68
N LEU A 75 -0.40 -20.67 -5.79
CA LEU A 75 -0.90 -22.02 -6.07
C LEU A 75 -1.75 -22.53 -4.89
N GLU A 76 -1.32 -22.24 -3.66
CA GLU A 76 -2.04 -22.62 -2.46
C GLU A 76 -3.41 -21.95 -2.37
N LYS A 77 -3.50 -20.67 -2.70
CA LYS A 77 -4.79 -19.94 -2.68
C LYS A 77 -5.66 -20.23 -3.90
N GLY A 78 -5.10 -20.82 -4.94
CA GLY A 78 -5.83 -21.16 -6.16
C GLY A 78 -6.09 -19.97 -7.08
N GLY A 79 -5.25 -18.94 -7.04
CA GLY A 79 -5.42 -17.78 -7.90
C GLY A 79 -4.55 -16.61 -7.52
N ARG A 80 -4.94 -15.43 -7.96
CA ARG A 80 -4.21 -14.20 -7.67
C ARG A 80 -4.58 -13.66 -6.29
N TYR A 81 -3.63 -12.99 -5.66
CA TYR A 81 -3.81 -12.41 -4.34
C TYR A 81 -3.00 -11.11 -4.23
N ILE A 82 -3.32 -10.30 -3.24
CA ILE A 82 -2.61 -9.05 -2.94
C ILE A 82 -1.55 -9.30 -1.87
N TRP A 83 -0.33 -8.85 -2.16
CA TRP A 83 0.67 -8.60 -1.14
C TRP A 83 0.71 -7.09 -0.87
N LEU A 84 0.19 -6.67 0.28
CA LEU A 84 0.18 -5.27 0.67
C LEU A 84 1.57 -4.88 1.19
N ASN A 85 2.32 -4.16 0.36
CA ASN A 85 3.70 -3.77 0.66
C ASN A 85 3.75 -2.60 1.62
N ASP A 86 2.92 -1.58 1.38
CA ASP A 86 2.97 -0.34 2.12
C ASP A 86 1.56 0.17 2.40
N LEU A 87 1.36 0.63 3.62
CA LEU A 87 0.18 1.35 4.04
C LEU A 87 0.66 2.51 4.90
N TYR A 88 0.56 3.71 4.37
CA TYR A 88 1.12 4.88 5.03
C TYR A 88 0.12 6.03 5.06
N VAL A 89 0.03 6.69 6.20
CA VAL A 89 -0.78 7.90 6.40
C VAL A 89 0.14 9.01 6.87
N LYS A 90 0.02 10.17 6.26
CA LYS A 90 0.76 11.37 6.62
C LYS A 90 0.62 11.62 8.14
N ARG A 91 1.74 11.96 8.78
CA ARG A 91 1.80 12.04 10.25
C ARG A 91 0.67 12.87 10.86
N ASP A 92 0.41 14.07 10.30
CA ASP A 92 -0.59 14.98 10.80
C ASP A 92 -2.03 14.55 10.53
N GLU A 93 -2.21 13.53 9.72
CA GLU A 93 -3.52 13.02 9.31
C GLU A 93 -3.86 11.67 9.95
N ARG A 94 -3.05 11.22 10.90
CA ARG A 94 -3.26 9.96 11.62
C ARG A 94 -4.36 10.08 12.67
N GLN A 95 -4.88 8.92 13.11
CA GLN A 95 -5.96 8.81 14.10
C GLN A 95 -7.30 9.41 13.61
N LYS A 96 -7.48 9.50 12.30
CA LYS A 96 -8.70 10.01 11.65
C LYS A 96 -9.38 8.95 10.78
N GLY A 97 -8.95 7.69 10.89
CA GLY A 97 -9.54 6.58 10.14
C GLY A 97 -9.10 6.47 8.68
N VAL A 98 -8.04 7.16 8.27
CA VAL A 98 -7.57 7.16 6.87
C VAL A 98 -7.11 5.77 6.44
N ALA A 99 -6.28 5.10 7.26
CA ALA A 99 -5.79 3.76 6.94
C ALA A 99 -6.93 2.76 6.80
N LYS A 100 -7.90 2.82 7.69
CA LYS A 100 -9.07 1.95 7.63
C LYS A 100 -9.86 2.14 6.34
N ARG A 101 -10.09 3.39 5.94
CA ARG A 101 -10.80 3.69 4.69
C ARG A 101 -10.04 3.21 3.46
N LEU A 102 -8.73 3.35 3.45
CA LEU A 102 -7.87 2.81 2.39
C LEU A 102 -8.02 1.29 2.30
N LEU A 103 -7.89 0.59 3.43
CA LEU A 103 -8.01 -0.86 3.47
C LEU A 103 -9.39 -1.34 3.03
N LEU A 104 -10.45 -0.69 3.47
CA LEU A 104 -11.81 -1.03 3.05
C LEU A 104 -11.98 -0.89 1.54
N LYS A 105 -11.41 0.15 0.95
CA LYS A 105 -11.47 0.36 -0.50
C LYS A 105 -10.69 -0.73 -1.25
N VAL A 106 -9.51 -1.09 -0.76
CA VAL A 106 -8.70 -2.16 -1.34
C VAL A 106 -9.42 -3.50 -1.24
N LEU A 107 -10.00 -3.82 -0.08
CA LEU A 107 -10.77 -5.06 0.12
C LEU A 107 -11.96 -5.14 -0.84
N TYR A 108 -12.72 -4.07 -0.96
CA TYR A 108 -13.84 -4.01 -1.90
C TYR A 108 -13.37 -4.24 -3.35
N TRP A 109 -12.31 -3.53 -3.75
CA TRP A 109 -11.74 -3.69 -5.08
C TRP A 109 -11.25 -5.13 -5.33
N ALA A 110 -10.58 -5.72 -4.35
CA ALA A 110 -10.08 -7.10 -4.45
C ALA A 110 -11.21 -8.11 -4.67
N GLU A 111 -12.33 -7.94 -3.96
CA GLU A 111 -13.52 -8.78 -4.15
C GLU A 111 -14.09 -8.64 -5.56
N GLN A 112 -14.19 -7.41 -6.07
CA GLN A 112 -14.69 -7.15 -7.41
C GLN A 112 -13.79 -7.74 -8.50
N GLU A 113 -12.47 -7.76 -8.26
CA GLU A 113 -11.49 -8.32 -9.19
C GLU A 113 -11.36 -9.85 -9.07
N GLY A 114 -12.07 -10.49 -8.14
CA GLY A 114 -12.01 -11.93 -7.95
C GLY A 114 -10.71 -12.43 -7.36
N LEU A 115 -10.00 -11.59 -6.59
CA LEU A 115 -8.76 -12.00 -5.94
C LEU A 115 -9.05 -12.90 -4.75
N GLN A 116 -8.12 -13.81 -4.44
CA GLN A 116 -8.32 -14.87 -3.46
C GLN A 116 -7.93 -14.50 -2.03
N GLY A 117 -7.23 -13.39 -1.84
CA GLY A 117 -6.84 -12.96 -0.50
C GLY A 117 -5.89 -11.79 -0.50
N ILE A 118 -5.59 -11.32 0.70
CA ILE A 118 -4.64 -10.24 0.95
C ILE A 118 -3.75 -10.65 2.11
N GLU A 119 -2.45 -10.55 1.92
CA GLU A 119 -1.46 -10.78 2.97
C GLU A 119 -0.58 -9.55 3.13
N LEU A 120 -0.07 -9.37 4.34
CA LEU A 120 0.84 -8.27 4.67
C LEU A 120 1.73 -8.67 5.84
N GLU A 121 2.74 -7.86 6.10
CA GLU A 121 3.54 -7.98 7.32
C GLU A 121 3.52 -6.69 8.11
N THR A 122 3.58 -6.81 9.44
CA THR A 122 3.72 -5.69 10.35
C THR A 122 4.61 -6.11 11.52
N GLY A 123 5.15 -5.13 12.25
CA GLY A 123 5.94 -5.41 13.43
C GLY A 123 5.13 -6.15 14.50
N VAL A 124 5.75 -7.15 15.13
CA VAL A 124 5.07 -8.02 16.10
C VAL A 124 4.52 -7.27 17.31
N ASN A 125 5.09 -6.12 17.64
CA ASN A 125 4.71 -5.32 18.81
C ASN A 125 3.83 -4.11 18.47
N ASN A 126 3.31 -4.02 17.26
CA ASN A 126 2.47 -2.89 16.84
C ASN A 126 0.99 -3.17 17.16
N ALA A 127 0.58 -2.86 18.39
CA ALA A 127 -0.77 -3.16 18.88
C ALA A 127 -1.87 -2.41 18.11
N ALA A 128 -1.63 -1.15 17.72
CA ALA A 128 -2.62 -0.35 17.00
C ALA A 128 -2.88 -0.93 15.61
N THR A 129 -1.84 -1.30 14.89
CA THR A 129 -1.92 -1.91 13.56
C THR A 129 -2.60 -3.29 13.65
N LYS A 130 -2.24 -4.09 14.64
CA LYS A 130 -2.85 -5.40 14.90
C LYS A 130 -4.36 -5.27 15.12
N LYS A 131 -4.77 -4.32 15.93
CA LYS A 131 -6.19 -4.05 16.21
C LYS A 131 -6.94 -3.69 14.92
N LEU A 132 -6.35 -2.83 14.09
CA LEU A 132 -6.93 -2.44 12.82
C LEU A 132 -7.15 -3.67 11.91
N TYR A 133 -6.11 -4.47 11.69
CA TYR A 133 -6.20 -5.62 10.81
C TYR A 133 -7.19 -6.67 11.33
N ASN A 134 -7.15 -6.98 12.61
CA ASN A 134 -8.09 -7.93 13.21
C ASN A 134 -9.54 -7.46 13.07
N SER A 135 -9.79 -6.14 13.18
CA SER A 135 -11.13 -5.58 13.02
C SER A 135 -11.68 -5.72 11.61
N LEU A 136 -10.81 -5.91 10.62
CA LEU A 136 -11.17 -6.07 9.20
C LEU A 136 -11.14 -7.53 8.73
N GLY A 137 -11.03 -8.48 9.65
CA GLY A 137 -11.07 -9.91 9.33
C GLY A 137 -9.73 -10.53 8.98
N PHE A 138 -8.62 -9.80 9.12
CA PHE A 138 -7.29 -10.37 8.98
C PHE A 138 -6.97 -11.23 10.21
N TYR A 139 -6.24 -12.31 9.99
CA TYR A 139 -5.80 -13.22 11.04
C TYR A 139 -4.28 -13.39 11.01
N ASP A 140 -3.70 -13.75 12.14
CA ASP A 140 -2.25 -13.92 12.28
C ASP A 140 -1.76 -15.12 11.47
N ILE A 141 -0.70 -14.91 10.71
CA ILE A 141 0.06 -15.97 10.04
C ILE A 141 1.45 -15.95 10.65
N ILE A 142 1.85 -17.07 11.25
CA ILE A 142 3.19 -17.18 11.82
C ILE A 142 4.12 -17.76 10.77
N SER A 143 5.12 -16.95 10.37
CA SER A 143 6.09 -17.37 9.36
C SER A 143 7.44 -16.71 9.64
N LYS A 144 8.46 -17.15 8.93
CA LYS A 144 9.80 -16.58 9.00
C LYS A 144 10.24 -16.14 7.62
N ARG A 145 10.72 -14.89 7.52
CA ARG A 145 11.24 -14.37 6.25
C ARG A 145 12.75 -14.43 6.23
N TYR A 146 13.27 -14.70 5.03
CA TYR A 146 14.68 -14.59 4.74
C TYR A 146 14.83 -13.61 3.58
N GLY A 147 15.78 -12.69 3.69
CA GLY A 147 16.10 -11.75 2.62
C GLY A 147 17.55 -11.86 2.21
N ARG A 148 17.83 -11.52 0.97
CA ARG A 148 19.18 -11.36 0.45
C ARG A 148 19.20 -10.24 -0.58
N THR A 149 20.12 -9.28 -0.42
CA THR A 149 20.32 -8.24 -1.42
C THR A 149 21.14 -8.80 -2.60
N LEU A 150 20.75 -8.39 -3.79
CA LEU A 150 21.42 -8.80 -5.03
C LEU A 150 22.32 -7.70 -5.56
#